data_e65d85f39a49a7d0869727012dd80a3d
#
_entry.id   e65d85f39a49a7d0869727012dd80a3d
#
_cell.length_a   1.000
_cell.length_b   1.000
_cell.length_c   1.000
_cell.angle_alpha   90.00
_cell.angle_beta   90.00
_cell.angle_gamma   90.00
#
_symmetry.space_group_name_H-M   'P 1'
#
loop_
_entity.id
_entity.type
_entity.pdbx_description
1 polymer ?
#
loop_
_entity_poly.entity_id
_entity_poly.type
_entity_poly.pdbx_seq_one_letter_code
_entity_poly.pdbx_strand_id
1 'polypeptide(L)'
;MKFYHFVYNVNMTKYKKTFDEMIEKNREIFIKFKITHDMYTNDKKTWVDQFNKEGSQVIEIIREYEDILCKHSEQGQFSKFSANLSEKFWLEVRKNYPNIDFVGVRIS
;
A
#
# COMPACT_ATOMS: atom_id res chain seq x y z
N MET A 1 11.02 -24.27 -18.10
CA MET A 1 9.81 -23.87 -17.52
C MET A 1 9.88 -22.75 -16.54
N LYS A 2 10.88 -22.71 -15.71
CA LYS A 2 11.02 -21.60 -14.82
C LYS A 2 11.18 -20.30 -15.54
N PHE A 3 11.89 -20.34 -16.62
CA PHE A 3 12.13 -19.17 -17.40
C PHE A 3 10.84 -18.62 -17.99
N TYR A 4 10.04 -19.54 -18.50
CA TYR A 4 8.76 -19.20 -19.05
C TYR A 4 7.85 -18.62 -17.98
N HIS A 5 7.86 -19.26 -16.83
CA HIS A 5 7.08 -18.80 -15.70
C HIS A 5 7.50 -17.40 -15.25
N PHE A 6 8.79 -17.16 -15.25
CA PHE A 6 9.33 -15.87 -14.88
C PHE A 6 8.82 -14.77 -15.82
N VAL A 7 8.87 -15.02 -17.11
CA VAL A 7 8.40 -14.04 -18.09
C VAL A 7 6.91 -13.75 -17.88
N TYR A 8 6.16 -14.77 -17.60
CA TYR A 8 4.73 -14.63 -17.38
C TYR A 8 4.45 -13.72 -16.18
N ASN A 9 5.26 -13.82 -15.15
CA ASN A 9 5.00 -13.11 -13.91
C ASN A 9 5.65 -11.73 -13.80
N VAL A 10 6.39 -11.31 -14.80
CA VAL A 10 7.08 -10.03 -14.73
C VAL A 10 6.13 -8.88 -14.44
N ASN A 11 5.03 -8.82 -15.17
CA ASN A 11 4.07 -7.75 -14.96
C ASN A 11 3.29 -7.90 -13.66
N MET A 12 3.06 -9.14 -13.26
CA MET A 12 2.29 -9.43 -12.06
C MET A 12 3.04 -9.08 -10.79
N THR A 13 4.37 -9.03 -10.84
CA THR A 13 5.17 -8.74 -9.65
C THR A 13 5.58 -7.29 -9.54
N LYS A 14 5.24 -6.49 -10.53
CA LYS A 14 5.64 -5.09 -10.52
C LYS A 14 5.06 -4.33 -9.33
N TYR A 15 3.80 -4.54 -9.04
CA TYR A 15 3.17 -3.87 -7.92
C TYR A 15 3.81 -4.31 -6.60
N LYS A 16 4.16 -5.57 -6.50
CA LYS A 16 4.76 -6.08 -5.28
C LYS A 16 6.16 -5.52 -5.07
N LYS A 17 6.93 -5.41 -6.14
CA LYS A 17 8.25 -4.82 -6.07
C LYS A 17 8.16 -3.36 -5.62
N THR A 18 7.20 -2.63 -6.17
CA THR A 18 6.99 -1.24 -5.78
C THR A 18 6.58 -1.15 -4.32
N PHE A 19 5.72 -2.06 -3.88
CA PHE A 19 5.30 -2.11 -2.49
C PHE A 19 6.50 -2.36 -1.58
N ASP A 20 7.33 -3.34 -1.92
CA ASP A 20 8.49 -3.67 -1.11
C ASP A 20 9.47 -2.50 -1.03
N GLU A 21 9.66 -1.79 -2.14
CA GLU A 21 10.50 -0.61 -2.18
C GLU A 21 9.97 0.49 -1.26
N MET A 22 8.66 0.67 -1.30
CA MET A 22 7.99 1.67 -0.46
C MET A 22 8.26 1.39 1.01
N ILE A 23 8.08 0.15 1.41
CA ILE A 23 8.29 -0.27 2.80
C ILE A 23 9.75 -0.06 3.18
N GLU A 24 10.66 -0.47 2.32
CA GLU A 24 12.08 -0.40 2.62
C GLU A 24 12.56 1.03 2.78
N LYS A 25 12.14 1.91 1.88
CA LYS A 25 12.59 3.30 1.91
C LYS A 25 11.95 4.13 3.01
N ASN A 26 10.81 3.66 3.54
CA ASN A 26 10.10 4.36 4.59
C ASN A 26 9.93 3.47 5.82
N ARG A 27 10.93 2.67 6.08
CA ARG A 27 10.89 1.61 7.04
C ARG A 27 10.41 2.02 8.43
N GLU A 28 11.00 3.08 8.96
CA GLU A 28 10.66 3.53 10.31
C GLU A 28 9.20 3.93 10.44
N ILE A 29 8.71 4.64 9.44
CA ILE A 29 7.32 5.10 9.43
C ILE A 29 6.37 3.91 9.39
N PHE A 30 6.66 2.92 8.56
CA PHE A 30 5.79 1.77 8.43
C PHE A 30 5.86 0.83 9.63
N ILE A 31 7.04 0.68 10.23
CA ILE A 31 7.16 -0.11 11.44
C ILE A 31 6.34 0.53 12.57
N LYS A 32 6.50 1.82 12.73
CA LYS A 32 5.76 2.55 13.76
C LYS A 32 4.26 2.46 13.53
N PHE A 33 3.84 2.64 12.28
CA PHE A 33 2.43 2.57 11.97
C PHE A 33 1.86 1.17 12.20
N LYS A 34 2.64 0.14 11.91
CA LYS A 34 2.19 -1.22 12.12
C LYS A 34 1.83 -1.46 13.58
N ILE A 35 2.66 -0.96 14.48
CA ILE A 35 2.40 -1.08 15.91
C ILE A 35 1.12 -0.34 16.28
N THR A 36 0.98 0.89 15.83
CA THR A 36 -0.22 1.68 16.11
C THR A 36 -1.46 1.05 15.50
N HIS A 37 -1.32 0.52 14.29
CA HIS A 37 -2.42 -0.15 13.61
C HIS A 37 -2.93 -1.35 14.43
N ASP A 38 -2.01 -2.13 14.95
CA ASP A 38 -2.39 -3.31 15.72
C ASP A 38 -3.02 -2.91 17.05
N MET A 39 -2.52 -1.85 17.67
CA MET A 39 -3.13 -1.32 18.88
C MET A 39 -4.54 -0.80 18.61
N TYR A 40 -4.70 -0.09 17.50
CA TYR A 40 -6.01 0.40 17.09
C TYR A 40 -6.98 -0.76 16.86
N THR A 41 -6.50 -1.84 16.27
CA THR A 41 -7.35 -3.01 16.02
C THR A 41 -7.92 -3.55 17.32
N ASN A 42 -7.13 -3.53 18.38
CA ASN A 42 -7.54 -4.05 19.68
C ASN A 42 -8.33 -3.05 20.51
N ASP A 43 -8.07 -1.76 20.36
CA ASP A 43 -8.72 -0.74 21.17
C ASP A 43 -8.85 0.54 20.34
N LYS A 44 -9.90 0.60 19.56
CA LYS A 44 -10.10 1.67 18.61
C LYS A 44 -10.24 3.02 19.26
N LYS A 45 -11.00 3.11 20.34
CA LYS A 45 -11.24 4.38 21.00
C LYS A 45 -9.97 5.02 21.51
N THR A 46 -9.12 4.22 22.11
CA THR A 46 -7.88 4.72 22.68
C THR A 46 -6.90 5.17 21.61
N TRP A 47 -6.85 4.45 20.51
CA TRP A 47 -5.79 4.65 19.51
C TRP A 47 -6.22 5.37 18.24
N VAL A 48 -7.48 5.80 18.16
CA VAL A 48 -7.99 6.37 16.90
C VAL A 48 -7.23 7.64 16.49
N ASP A 49 -6.91 8.50 17.43
CA ASP A 49 -6.24 9.75 17.09
C ASP A 49 -4.84 9.52 16.56
N GLN A 50 -4.09 8.67 17.24
CA GLN A 50 -2.74 8.36 16.81
C GLN A 50 -2.75 7.57 15.50
N PHE A 51 -3.69 6.64 15.38
CA PHE A 51 -3.86 5.86 14.16
C PHE A 51 -4.13 6.79 12.97
N ASN A 52 -5.02 7.75 13.14
CA ASN A 52 -5.33 8.68 12.06
C ASN A 52 -4.18 9.59 11.74
N LYS A 53 -3.46 10.04 12.74
CA LYS A 53 -2.33 10.93 12.55
C LYS A 53 -1.21 10.25 11.77
N GLU A 54 -0.80 9.08 12.24
CA GLU A 54 0.26 8.33 11.58
C GLU A 54 -0.21 7.79 10.24
N GLY A 55 -1.46 7.34 10.20
CA GLY A 55 -2.04 6.79 8.98
C GLY A 55 -2.12 7.81 7.87
N SER A 56 -2.34 9.06 8.20
CA SER A 56 -2.40 10.13 7.22
C SER A 56 -1.07 10.23 6.46
N GLN A 57 0.04 10.15 7.18
CA GLN A 57 1.36 10.14 6.57
C GLN A 57 1.56 8.92 5.71
N VAL A 58 1.14 7.78 6.22
CA VAL A 58 1.29 6.52 5.52
C VAL A 58 0.50 6.52 4.23
N ILE A 59 -0.72 7.03 4.25
CA ILE A 59 -1.56 7.11 3.06
C ILE A 59 -0.91 7.99 2.00
N GLU A 60 -0.31 9.10 2.41
CA GLU A 60 0.39 9.97 1.46
C GLU A 60 1.51 9.24 0.76
N ILE A 61 2.29 8.48 1.54
CA ILE A 61 3.39 7.71 0.98
C ILE A 61 2.87 6.64 0.02
N ILE A 62 1.79 5.96 0.42
CA ILE A 62 1.19 4.92 -0.42
C ILE A 62 0.74 5.52 -1.75
N ARG A 63 0.09 6.66 -1.72
CA ARG A 63 -0.38 7.31 -2.94
C ARG A 63 0.76 7.74 -3.84
N GLU A 64 1.84 8.16 -3.23
CA GLU A 64 3.03 8.54 -3.98
C GLU A 64 3.59 7.37 -4.77
N TYR A 65 3.68 6.22 -4.11
CA TYR A 65 4.20 5.03 -4.77
C TYR A 65 3.21 4.44 -5.76
N GLU A 66 1.93 4.59 -5.49
CA GLU A 66 0.91 4.21 -6.45
C GLU A 66 1.05 5.02 -7.73
N ASP A 67 1.28 6.32 -7.59
CA ASP A 67 1.51 7.19 -8.74
C ASP A 67 2.72 6.77 -9.55
N ILE A 68 3.81 6.46 -8.87
CA ILE A 68 5.01 6.01 -9.54
C ILE A 68 4.74 4.74 -10.32
N LEU A 69 4.05 3.80 -9.68
CA LEU A 69 3.71 2.53 -10.32
C LEU A 69 2.86 2.74 -11.56
N CYS A 70 1.85 3.57 -11.46
CA CYS A 70 0.93 3.79 -12.56
C CYS A 70 1.54 4.59 -13.69
N LYS A 71 2.35 5.58 -13.37
CA LYS A 71 3.03 6.37 -14.39
C LYS A 71 3.93 5.53 -15.27
N HIS A 72 4.68 4.66 -14.63
CA HIS A 72 5.59 3.80 -15.38
C HIS A 72 4.86 2.78 -16.23
N SER A 73 3.61 2.51 -15.90
CA SER A 73 2.83 1.51 -16.61
C SER A 73 1.93 2.09 -17.68
N GLU A 74 1.76 3.40 -17.67
CA GLU A 74 0.83 4.06 -18.58
C GLU A 74 1.45 4.55 -19.85
N GLN A 75 2.54 4.00 -20.24
CA GLN A 75 3.16 4.44 -21.48
C GLN A 75 2.29 4.04 -22.64
N GLY A 76 1.65 5.03 -23.22
CA GLY A 76 0.78 4.77 -24.34
C GLY A 76 -0.65 4.62 -23.86
N GLN A 77 -1.31 3.59 -24.36
CA GLN A 77 -2.74 3.48 -24.24
C GLN A 77 -3.23 2.45 -23.21
N PHE A 78 -2.50 2.25 -22.14
CA PHE A 78 -2.84 1.15 -21.24
C PHE A 78 -3.38 1.59 -19.90
N SER A 79 -4.39 2.46 -19.94
CA SER A 79 -5.02 2.91 -18.71
C SER A 79 -5.68 1.77 -17.93
N LYS A 80 -6.21 0.76 -18.64
CA LYS A 80 -6.78 -0.40 -17.99
C LYS A 80 -5.74 -1.17 -17.19
N PHE A 81 -4.56 -1.26 -17.75
CA PHE A 81 -3.45 -1.95 -17.14
C PHE A 81 -3.03 -1.25 -15.86
N SER A 82 -2.98 0.07 -15.95
CA SER A 82 -2.63 0.92 -14.84
C SER A 82 -3.63 0.77 -13.68
N ALA A 83 -4.92 0.77 -13.99
CA ALA A 83 -5.96 0.59 -12.99
C ALA A 83 -5.84 -0.75 -12.30
N ASN A 84 -5.51 -1.78 -13.06
CA ASN A 84 -5.34 -3.12 -12.54
C ASN A 84 -4.16 -3.21 -11.58
N LEU A 85 -3.07 -2.54 -11.92
CA LEU A 85 -1.90 -2.50 -11.06
C LEU A 85 -2.18 -1.76 -9.77
N SER A 86 -2.90 -0.66 -9.86
CA SER A 86 -3.28 0.12 -8.70
C SER A 86 -4.11 -0.73 -7.74
N GLU A 87 -5.06 -1.46 -8.29
CA GLU A 87 -5.91 -2.32 -7.48
C GLU A 87 -5.12 -3.39 -6.75
N LYS A 88 -4.19 -4.01 -7.46
CA LYS A 88 -3.34 -5.03 -6.85
C LYS A 88 -2.41 -4.47 -5.80
N PHE A 89 -1.92 -3.26 -6.06
CA PHE A 89 -1.06 -2.57 -5.11
C PHE A 89 -1.82 -2.32 -3.79
N TRP A 90 -3.05 -1.82 -3.89
CA TRP A 90 -3.86 -1.57 -2.70
C TRP A 90 -4.28 -2.86 -2.00
N LEU A 91 -4.46 -3.95 -2.75
CA LEU A 91 -4.72 -5.24 -2.12
C LEU A 91 -3.54 -5.67 -1.27
N GLU A 92 -2.33 -5.42 -1.75
CA GLU A 92 -1.14 -5.75 -0.99
C GLU A 92 -1.06 -4.89 0.27
N VAL A 93 -1.42 -3.62 0.17
CA VAL A 93 -1.47 -2.71 1.32
C VAL A 93 -2.45 -3.25 2.36
N ARG A 94 -3.65 -3.62 1.92
CA ARG A 94 -4.69 -4.10 2.83
C ARG A 94 -4.34 -5.43 3.46
N LYS A 95 -3.57 -6.23 2.77
CA LYS A 95 -3.09 -7.49 3.30
C LYS A 95 -2.21 -7.28 4.53
N ASN A 96 -1.40 -6.23 4.48
CA ASN A 96 -0.48 -5.92 5.58
C ASN A 96 -1.11 -5.00 6.62
N TYR A 97 -2.07 -4.18 6.22
CA TYR A 97 -2.73 -3.21 7.10
C TYR A 97 -4.24 -3.29 6.87
N PRO A 98 -4.89 -4.33 7.41
CA PRO A 98 -6.31 -4.55 7.12
C PRO A 98 -7.23 -3.38 7.43
N ASN A 99 -6.85 -2.53 8.37
CA ASN A 99 -7.69 -1.40 8.76
C ASN A 99 -7.27 -0.09 8.11
N ILE A 100 -6.47 -0.16 7.05
CA ILE A 100 -5.96 1.06 6.40
C ILE A 100 -7.08 1.96 5.90
N ASP A 101 -8.20 1.38 5.49
CA ASP A 101 -9.31 2.15 4.97
C ASP A 101 -10.02 2.97 6.04
N PHE A 102 -9.75 2.69 7.29
CA PHE A 102 -10.34 3.45 8.40
C PHE A 102 -9.54 4.67 8.78
N VAL A 103 -8.39 4.89 8.14
CA VAL A 103 -7.62 6.10 8.40
C VAL A 103 -8.46 7.31 8.02
N GLY A 104 -8.61 8.25 8.95
CA GLY A 104 -9.41 9.44 8.73
C GLY A 104 -10.86 9.31 9.14
N VAL A 105 -11.28 8.11 9.51
CA VAL A 105 -12.65 7.88 9.95
C VAL A 105 -12.74 8.15 11.45
N ARG A 106 -13.72 8.93 11.85
CA ARG A 106 -13.92 9.24 13.26
C ARG A 106 -14.83 8.22 13.92
N ILE A 107 -14.51 7.92 15.16
CA ILE A 107 -15.34 7.04 15.97
C ILE A 107 -16.16 7.94 16.88
N SER A 108 -17.48 7.83 16.79
CA SER A 108 -18.35 8.61 17.67
C SER A 108 -18.89 7.81 18.82
#